data_db3e4750845f912c4d8828a4edeb0e10
#
_entry.id   db3e4750845f912c4d8828a4edeb0e10
#
_cell.length_a   1.000
_cell.length_b   1.000
_cell.length_c   1.000
_cell.angle_alpha   90.00
_cell.angle_beta   90.00
_cell.angle_gamma   90.00
#
_symmetry.space_group_name_H-M   'P 1'
#
loop_
_entity.id
_entity.type
_entity.pdbx_description
1 polymer ?
#
loop_
_entity_poly.entity_id
_entity_poly.type
_entity_poly.pdbx_seq_one_letter_code
_entity_poly.pdbx_strand_id
1 'polypeptide(L)'
;MPKVGIADTTFSRINMGKIAIDELKKGASLQVERYTVPGVKDLPVACKKLMEEKGCDIVMALGMPGSQPIDKMCAHEASQGIIQAQLMTNKHIIEVFVHEDEAGDEKELAWLMEKRTREHAQNVIKLLFHQEKLQREAGTGQRQGFADVGAIR
;
A
#
# COMPACT_ATOMS: atom_id res chain seq x y z
N MET A 1 11.06 15.81 9.66
CA MET A 1 10.46 14.48 9.90
C MET A 1 9.62 14.09 8.68
N PRO A 2 9.89 12.93 8.08
CA PRO A 2 9.10 12.48 6.95
C PRO A 2 7.62 12.27 7.30
N LYS A 3 6.77 12.48 6.30
CA LYS A 3 5.32 12.32 6.43
C LYS A 3 4.84 11.27 5.44
N VAL A 4 4.13 10.26 5.95
CA VAL A 4 3.51 9.19 5.16
C VAL A 4 2.01 9.43 5.07
N GLY A 5 1.47 9.39 3.87
CA GLY A 5 0.04 9.44 3.65
C GLY A 5 -0.55 8.04 3.64
N ILE A 6 -1.74 7.90 4.20
CA ILE A 6 -2.52 6.66 4.15
C ILE A 6 -3.84 6.98 3.45
N ALA A 7 -4.00 6.47 2.23
CA ALA A 7 -5.25 6.54 1.50
C ALA A 7 -5.92 5.16 1.60
N ASP A 8 -7.07 5.08 2.23
CA ASP A 8 -7.78 3.81 2.40
C ASP A 8 -9.26 3.95 2.09
N THR A 9 -10.01 2.87 2.20
CA THR A 9 -11.41 2.86 1.80
C THR A 9 -12.32 2.36 2.90
N THR A 10 -13.56 2.90 2.91
CA THR A 10 -14.63 2.36 3.75
C THR A 10 -15.11 1.00 3.23
N PHE A 11 -14.89 0.71 1.96
CA PHE A 11 -15.31 -0.55 1.33
C PHE A 11 -14.53 -1.76 1.88
N SER A 12 -13.32 -1.57 2.34
CA SER A 12 -12.52 -2.65 2.93
C SER A 12 -13.19 -3.21 4.18
N ARG A 13 -13.19 -4.53 4.30
CA ARG A 13 -13.78 -5.23 5.45
C ARG A 13 -12.82 -5.36 6.63
N ILE A 14 -11.61 -4.86 6.49
CA ILE A 14 -10.59 -4.74 7.54
C ILE A 14 -10.08 -3.31 7.55
N ASN A 15 -9.76 -2.80 8.72
CA ASN A 15 -9.20 -1.46 8.86
C ASN A 15 -7.71 -1.46 8.50
N MET A 16 -7.42 -1.51 7.19
CA MET A 16 -6.06 -1.57 6.69
C MET A 16 -5.24 -0.33 7.08
N GLY A 17 -5.89 0.83 7.09
CA GLY A 17 -5.22 2.08 7.46
C GLY A 17 -4.68 2.05 8.89
N LYS A 18 -5.45 1.51 9.82
CA LYS A 18 -5.00 1.37 11.21
C LYS A 18 -3.80 0.43 11.31
N ILE A 19 -3.83 -0.68 10.59
CA ILE A 19 -2.73 -1.65 10.56
C ILE A 19 -1.46 -1.01 10.00
N ALA A 20 -1.58 -0.30 8.88
CA ALA A 20 -0.45 0.38 8.25
C ALA A 20 0.17 1.42 9.19
N ILE A 21 -0.66 2.24 9.84
CA ILE A 21 -0.19 3.26 10.77
C ILE A 21 0.53 2.63 11.96
N ASP A 22 -0.02 1.55 12.49
CA ASP A 22 0.61 0.82 13.60
C ASP A 22 2.00 0.33 13.21
N GLU A 23 2.12 -0.30 12.06
CA GLU A 23 3.42 -0.83 11.61
C GLU A 23 4.42 0.29 11.31
N LEU A 24 3.98 1.37 10.68
CA LEU A 24 4.85 2.51 10.39
C LEU A 24 5.41 3.12 11.67
N LYS A 25 4.57 3.34 12.67
CA LYS A 25 4.97 3.96 13.93
C LYS A 25 5.86 3.07 14.78
N LYS A 26 5.74 1.76 14.64
CA LYS A 26 6.66 0.81 15.29
C LYS A 26 8.06 0.85 14.66
N GLY A 27 8.13 1.08 13.36
CA GLY A 27 9.37 0.94 12.60
C GLY A 27 10.19 2.21 12.47
N ALA A 28 9.59 3.39 12.62
CA ALA A 28 10.29 4.64 12.38
C ALA A 28 9.62 5.84 13.05
N SER A 29 10.39 6.92 13.21
CA SER A 29 9.87 8.21 13.65
C SER A 29 9.39 8.98 12.43
N LEU A 30 8.07 9.14 12.28
CA LEU A 30 7.46 9.79 11.13
C LEU A 30 6.09 10.36 11.49
N GLN A 31 5.60 11.26 10.63
CA GLN A 31 4.25 11.79 10.71
C GLN A 31 3.34 11.00 9.78
N VAL A 32 2.07 10.91 10.13
CA VAL A 32 1.06 10.21 9.33
C VAL A 32 -0.12 11.14 9.07
N GLU A 33 -0.59 11.14 7.83
CA GLU A 33 -1.81 11.81 7.40
C GLU A 33 -2.72 10.76 6.77
N ARG A 34 -3.98 10.68 7.18
CA ARG A 34 -4.93 9.67 6.68
C ARG A 34 -6.07 10.31 5.92
N TYR A 35 -6.43 9.72 4.79
CA TYR A 35 -7.57 10.14 3.96
C TYR A 35 -8.35 8.90 3.55
N THR A 36 -9.53 8.71 4.13
CA THR A 36 -10.37 7.55 3.84
C THR A 36 -11.43 7.94 2.82
N VAL A 37 -11.57 7.14 1.77
CA VAL A 37 -12.51 7.36 0.66
C VAL A 37 -13.46 6.17 0.51
N PRO A 38 -14.59 6.34 -0.22
CA PRO A 38 -15.58 5.26 -0.34
C PRO A 38 -15.13 4.04 -1.14
N GLY A 39 -14.35 4.21 -2.19
CA GLY A 39 -14.00 3.12 -3.09
C GLY A 39 -12.61 3.24 -3.70
N VAL A 40 -12.15 2.17 -4.36
CA VAL A 40 -10.78 2.11 -4.89
C VAL A 40 -10.52 3.15 -5.99
N LYS A 41 -11.54 3.52 -6.76
CA LYS A 41 -11.36 4.52 -7.83
C LYS A 41 -11.17 5.94 -7.29
N ASP A 42 -11.46 6.17 -6.02
CA ASP A 42 -11.19 7.44 -5.36
C ASP A 42 -9.75 7.55 -4.82
N LEU A 43 -9.02 6.43 -4.80
CA LEU A 43 -7.66 6.41 -4.25
C LEU A 43 -6.67 7.26 -5.03
N PRO A 44 -6.68 7.30 -6.37
CA PRO A 44 -5.69 8.10 -7.10
C PRO A 44 -5.71 9.57 -6.71
N VAL A 45 -6.88 10.20 -6.66
CA VAL A 45 -6.97 11.61 -6.30
C VAL A 45 -6.69 11.83 -4.81
N ALA A 46 -7.09 10.88 -3.95
CA ALA A 46 -6.76 10.95 -2.52
C ALA A 46 -5.25 10.96 -2.31
N CYS A 47 -4.52 10.08 -2.99
CA CYS A 47 -3.06 10.02 -2.92
C CYS A 47 -2.42 11.32 -3.40
N LYS A 48 -2.88 11.86 -4.51
CA LYS A 48 -2.35 13.12 -5.05
C LYS A 48 -2.58 14.27 -4.08
N LYS A 49 -3.76 14.36 -3.47
CA LYS A 49 -4.08 15.38 -2.47
C LYS A 49 -3.19 15.24 -1.22
N LEU A 50 -2.97 14.02 -0.75
CA LEU A 50 -2.10 13.79 0.39
C LEU A 50 -0.68 14.31 0.11
N MET A 51 -0.17 14.15 -1.10
CA MET A 51 1.16 14.60 -1.46
C MET A 51 1.24 16.10 -1.71
N GLU A 52 0.29 16.66 -2.46
CA GLU A 52 0.34 18.06 -2.86
C GLU A 52 -0.23 19.02 -1.83
N GLU A 53 -1.27 18.61 -1.10
CA GLU A 53 -1.99 19.50 -0.15
C GLU A 53 -1.58 19.24 1.30
N LYS A 54 -1.14 18.03 1.63
CA LYS A 54 -0.75 17.66 3.01
C LYS A 54 0.75 17.47 3.17
N GLY A 55 1.51 17.59 2.11
CA GLY A 55 2.97 17.50 2.16
C GLY A 55 3.52 16.11 2.44
N CYS A 56 2.79 15.06 2.10
CA CYS A 56 3.29 13.70 2.28
C CYS A 56 4.45 13.40 1.32
N ASP A 57 5.46 12.71 1.83
CA ASP A 57 6.64 12.31 1.07
C ASP A 57 6.42 11.02 0.29
N ILE A 58 5.55 10.17 0.80
CA ILE A 58 5.16 8.90 0.22
C ILE A 58 3.74 8.58 0.69
N VAL A 59 3.00 7.79 -0.08
CA VAL A 59 1.63 7.39 0.28
C VAL A 59 1.47 5.88 0.15
N MET A 60 0.70 5.28 1.04
CA MET A 60 0.18 3.93 0.89
C MET A 60 -1.27 4.01 0.42
N ALA A 61 -1.59 3.31 -0.65
CA ALA A 61 -2.95 3.19 -1.16
C ALA A 61 -3.48 1.80 -0.85
N LEU A 62 -4.47 1.72 0.03
CA LEU A 62 -4.94 0.48 0.61
C LEU A 62 -6.36 0.17 0.14
N GLY A 63 -6.60 -1.05 -0.32
CA GLY A 63 -7.92 -1.43 -0.77
C GLY A 63 -8.16 -2.94 -0.70
N MET A 64 -9.44 -3.29 -0.65
CA MET A 64 -9.90 -4.67 -0.68
C MET A 64 -10.94 -4.81 -1.79
N PRO A 65 -10.50 -4.97 -3.04
CA PRO A 65 -11.45 -5.16 -4.14
C PRO A 65 -12.20 -6.47 -4.01
N GLY A 66 -13.42 -6.51 -4.55
CA GLY A 66 -14.22 -7.72 -4.57
C GLY A 66 -13.67 -8.77 -5.55
N SER A 67 -14.36 -9.90 -5.62
CA SER A 67 -13.92 -11.07 -6.37
C SER A 67 -14.49 -11.17 -7.78
N GLN A 68 -15.49 -10.35 -8.12
CA GLN A 68 -16.14 -10.41 -9.41
C GLN A 68 -15.26 -9.83 -10.52
N PRO A 69 -15.46 -10.21 -11.79
CA PRO A 69 -14.70 -9.64 -12.91
C PRO A 69 -14.74 -8.11 -12.96
N ILE A 70 -15.90 -7.50 -12.70
CA ILE A 70 -16.02 -6.04 -12.66
C ILE A 70 -15.18 -5.43 -11.55
N ASP A 71 -15.08 -6.09 -10.39
CA ASP A 71 -14.27 -5.62 -9.27
C ASP A 71 -12.80 -5.62 -9.61
N LYS A 72 -12.34 -6.65 -10.32
CA LYS A 72 -10.94 -6.76 -10.77
C LYS A 72 -10.61 -5.72 -11.82
N MET A 73 -11.56 -5.41 -12.70
CA MET A 73 -11.42 -4.33 -13.67
C MET A 73 -11.31 -2.98 -12.96
N CYS A 74 -12.18 -2.72 -12.00
CA CYS A 74 -12.13 -1.48 -11.21
C CYS A 74 -10.81 -1.33 -10.47
N ALA A 75 -10.30 -2.43 -9.90
CA ALA A 75 -8.99 -2.42 -9.23
C ALA A 75 -7.86 -2.11 -10.21
N HIS A 76 -7.88 -2.70 -11.40
CA HIS A 76 -6.88 -2.44 -12.44
C HIS A 76 -6.91 -0.97 -12.89
N GLU A 77 -8.10 -0.42 -13.11
CA GLU A 77 -8.24 1.00 -13.45
C GLU A 77 -7.73 1.91 -12.33
N ALA A 78 -8.04 1.56 -11.07
CA ALA A 78 -7.53 2.30 -9.91
C ALA A 78 -6.00 2.25 -9.86
N SER A 79 -5.40 1.07 -10.10
CA SER A 79 -3.95 0.91 -10.13
C SER A 79 -3.31 1.77 -11.20
N GLN A 80 -3.91 1.85 -12.39
CA GLN A 80 -3.43 2.74 -13.45
C GLN A 80 -3.48 4.20 -13.04
N GLY A 81 -4.57 4.62 -12.39
CA GLY A 81 -4.69 5.98 -11.86
C GLY A 81 -3.67 6.27 -10.77
N ILE A 82 -3.38 5.31 -9.91
CA ILE A 82 -2.36 5.44 -8.87
C ILE A 82 -0.98 5.61 -9.49
N ILE A 83 -0.66 4.86 -10.54
CA ILE A 83 0.60 5.01 -11.27
C ILE A 83 0.71 6.41 -11.86
N GLN A 84 -0.38 6.93 -12.46
CA GLN A 84 -0.40 8.30 -12.97
C GLN A 84 -0.14 9.31 -11.86
N ALA A 85 -0.76 9.14 -10.70
CA ALA A 85 -0.54 10.04 -9.56
C ALA A 85 0.92 10.02 -9.11
N GLN A 86 1.58 8.88 -9.11
CA GLN A 86 3.01 8.77 -8.83
C GLN A 86 3.84 9.59 -9.83
N LEU A 87 3.54 9.46 -11.12
CA LEU A 87 4.28 10.17 -12.16
C LEU A 87 4.04 11.68 -12.09
N MET A 88 2.81 12.10 -11.81
CA MET A 88 2.44 13.51 -11.71
C MET A 88 3.09 14.21 -10.50
N THR A 89 3.32 13.47 -9.43
CA THR A 89 3.89 14.02 -8.19
C THR A 89 5.38 13.73 -8.01
N ASN A 90 5.91 12.84 -8.83
CA ASN A 90 7.29 12.34 -8.71
C ASN A 90 7.58 11.78 -7.32
N LYS A 91 6.62 11.07 -6.76
CA LYS A 91 6.72 10.43 -5.43
C LYS A 91 6.11 9.03 -5.51
N HIS A 92 6.60 8.13 -4.64
CA HIS A 92 6.09 6.77 -4.61
C HIS A 92 4.72 6.69 -3.95
N ILE A 93 3.87 5.86 -4.54
CA ILE A 93 2.63 5.39 -3.90
C ILE A 93 2.75 3.87 -3.84
N ILE A 94 2.72 3.32 -2.65
CA ILE A 94 2.77 1.88 -2.45
C ILE A 94 1.34 1.37 -2.38
N GLU A 95 0.93 0.65 -3.42
CA GLU A 95 -0.41 0.06 -3.50
C GLU A 95 -0.45 -1.26 -2.74
N VAL A 96 -1.48 -1.43 -1.91
CA VAL A 96 -1.74 -2.68 -1.19
C VAL A 96 -3.18 -3.07 -1.47
N PHE A 97 -3.39 -3.87 -2.51
CA PHE A 97 -4.70 -4.41 -2.84
C PHE A 97 -4.72 -5.89 -2.49
N VAL A 98 -5.70 -6.27 -1.68
CA VAL A 98 -5.99 -7.67 -1.37
C VAL A 98 -7.40 -7.96 -1.83
N HIS A 99 -7.55 -8.86 -2.81
CA HIS A 99 -8.86 -9.24 -3.34
C HIS A 99 -9.52 -10.24 -2.41
N GLU A 100 -10.86 -10.18 -2.33
CA GLU A 100 -11.62 -11.06 -1.44
C GLU A 100 -11.41 -12.56 -1.74
N ASP A 101 -11.10 -12.91 -2.98
CA ASP A 101 -10.91 -14.30 -3.38
C ASP A 101 -9.48 -14.82 -3.24
N GLU A 102 -8.57 -14.05 -2.63
CA GLU A 102 -7.19 -14.51 -2.41
C GLU A 102 -7.06 -15.47 -1.24
N ALA A 103 -8.10 -15.66 -0.46
CA ALA A 103 -8.11 -16.58 0.68
C ALA A 103 -9.38 -17.44 0.67
N GLY A 104 -9.30 -18.60 1.31
CA GLY A 104 -10.38 -19.56 1.31
C GLY A 104 -11.52 -19.25 2.29
N ASP A 105 -11.24 -18.48 3.34
CA ASP A 105 -12.24 -18.06 4.33
C ASP A 105 -11.91 -16.70 4.90
N GLU A 106 -12.82 -16.14 5.70
CA GLU A 106 -12.65 -14.79 6.25
C GLU A 106 -11.49 -14.68 7.24
N LYS A 107 -11.23 -15.74 7.99
CA LYS A 107 -10.12 -15.74 8.96
C LYS A 107 -8.77 -15.69 8.25
N GLU A 108 -8.62 -16.50 7.22
CA GLU A 108 -7.41 -16.51 6.38
C GLU A 108 -7.24 -15.17 5.65
N LEU A 109 -8.35 -14.63 5.14
CA LEU A 109 -8.32 -13.34 4.44
C LEU A 109 -7.88 -12.22 5.39
N ALA A 110 -8.40 -12.20 6.61
CA ALA A 110 -7.99 -11.21 7.62
C ALA A 110 -6.50 -11.31 7.93
N TRP A 111 -6.00 -12.54 8.09
CA TRP A 111 -4.57 -12.78 8.33
C TRP A 111 -3.71 -12.29 7.15
N LEU A 112 -4.13 -12.62 5.93
CA LEU A 112 -3.41 -12.22 4.72
C LEU A 112 -3.36 -10.70 4.57
N MET A 113 -4.49 -10.02 4.79
CA MET A 113 -4.57 -8.57 4.71
C MET A 113 -3.66 -7.88 5.73
N GLU A 114 -3.66 -8.37 6.96
CA GLU A 114 -2.79 -7.82 7.99
C GLU A 114 -1.32 -8.02 7.63
N LYS A 115 -0.94 -9.24 7.25
CA LYS A 115 0.43 -9.57 6.89
C LYS A 115 0.91 -8.72 5.71
N ARG A 116 0.13 -8.66 4.64
CA ARG A 116 0.51 -7.92 3.43
C ARG A 116 0.61 -6.42 3.70
N THR A 117 -0.33 -5.87 4.46
CA THR A 117 -0.30 -4.45 4.81
C THR A 117 0.94 -4.11 5.62
N ARG A 118 1.30 -4.94 6.60
CA ARG A 118 2.51 -4.70 7.41
C ARG A 118 3.79 -4.82 6.59
N GLU A 119 3.87 -5.80 5.71
CA GLU A 119 5.05 -5.98 4.84
C GLU A 119 5.26 -4.78 3.91
N HIS A 120 4.16 -4.26 3.33
CA HIS A 120 4.25 -3.07 2.48
C HIS A 120 4.62 -1.81 3.28
N ALA A 121 4.13 -1.69 4.51
CA ALA A 121 4.54 -0.60 5.39
C ALA A 121 6.04 -0.64 5.68
N GLN A 122 6.60 -1.84 5.86
CA GLN A 122 8.05 -2.01 6.02
C GLN A 122 8.80 -1.56 4.76
N ASN A 123 8.26 -1.82 3.58
CA ASN A 123 8.86 -1.34 2.32
C ASN A 123 8.81 0.19 2.21
N VAL A 124 7.75 0.82 2.72
CA VAL A 124 7.69 2.29 2.80
C VAL A 124 8.84 2.82 3.66
N ILE A 125 9.07 2.21 4.80
CA ILE A 125 10.19 2.59 5.69
C ILE A 125 11.53 2.43 4.97
N LYS A 126 11.72 1.34 4.23
CA LYS A 126 12.95 1.13 3.45
C LYS A 126 13.14 2.21 2.40
N LEU A 127 12.08 2.55 1.68
CA LEU A 127 12.15 3.59 0.64
C LEU A 127 12.49 4.97 1.22
N LEU A 128 11.99 5.29 2.41
CA LEU A 128 12.23 6.58 3.05
C LEU A 128 13.60 6.66 3.73
N PHE A 129 14.02 5.61 4.41
CA PHE A 129 15.16 5.68 5.34
C PHE A 129 16.30 4.73 5.01
N HIS A 130 16.08 3.69 4.20
CA HIS A 130 17.02 2.60 4.02
C HIS A 130 17.18 2.17 2.57
N GLN A 131 17.37 3.12 1.67
CA GLN A 131 17.57 2.81 0.25
C GLN A 131 18.81 1.93 0.02
N GLU A 132 19.84 2.12 0.80
CA GLU A 132 21.04 1.28 0.75
C GLU A 132 20.73 -0.19 1.08
N LYS A 133 19.76 -0.44 1.95
CA LYS A 133 19.31 -1.79 2.26
C LYS A 133 18.60 -2.42 1.07
N LEU A 134 17.77 -1.66 0.36
CA LEU A 134 17.14 -2.14 -0.87
C LEU A 134 18.20 -2.50 -1.93
N GLN A 135 19.24 -1.69 -2.05
CA GLN A 135 20.33 -1.97 -2.97
C GLN A 135 21.05 -3.28 -2.62
N ARG A 136 21.28 -3.55 -1.34
CA ARG A 136 21.90 -4.80 -0.89
C ARG A 136 20.98 -6.01 -1.12
N GLU A 137 19.68 -5.82 -1.07
CA GLU A 137 18.68 -6.87 -1.27
C GLU A 137 18.34 -7.10 -2.74
N ALA A 138 18.89 -6.30 -3.65
CA ALA A 138 18.65 -6.45 -5.09
C ALA A 138 19.12 -7.84 -5.56
N GLY A 139 18.26 -8.51 -6.31
CA GLY A 139 18.57 -9.82 -6.87
C GLY A 139 18.36 -10.99 -5.91
N THR A 140 17.85 -10.75 -4.70
CA THR A 140 17.63 -11.82 -3.71
C THR A 140 16.30 -12.56 -3.88
N GLY A 141 15.44 -12.10 -4.79
CA GLY A 141 14.12 -12.70 -4.98
C GLY A 141 13.09 -12.30 -3.95
N GLN A 142 13.33 -11.23 -3.19
CA GLN A 142 12.30 -10.64 -2.33
C GLN A 142 11.16 -10.11 -3.18
N ARG A 143 9.93 -10.42 -2.76
CA ARG A 143 8.73 -10.00 -3.49
C ARG A 143 7.86 -9.13 -2.60
N GLN A 144 7.25 -8.11 -3.21
CA GLN A 144 6.31 -7.25 -2.52
C GLN A 144 4.92 -7.88 -2.55
N GLY A 145 4.42 -8.25 -1.37
CA GLY A 145 3.07 -8.78 -1.21
C GLY A 145 2.93 -10.28 -1.41
N PHE A 146 4.01 -10.99 -1.72
CA PHE A 146 4.01 -12.44 -1.93
C PHE A 146 5.24 -13.05 -1.27
N ALA A 147 5.26 -14.38 -1.18
CA ALA A 147 6.39 -15.10 -0.61
C ALA A 147 7.66 -14.88 -1.44
N ASP A 148 8.79 -14.70 -0.75
CA ASP A 148 10.08 -14.58 -1.40
C ASP A 148 10.43 -15.88 -2.14
N VAL A 149 11.07 -15.75 -3.31
CA VAL A 149 11.41 -16.92 -4.13
C VAL A 149 12.90 -17.25 -4.10
N GLY A 150 13.73 -16.40 -3.50
CA GLY A 150 15.17 -16.61 -3.40
C GLY A 150 15.92 -16.25 -4.67
N ALA A 151 17.21 -16.07 -4.52
CA ALA A 151 18.10 -15.77 -5.64
C ALA A 151 18.41 -17.04 -6.45
N ILE A 152 18.64 -16.86 -7.75
CA ILE A 152 19.12 -17.97 -8.59
C ILE A 152 20.61 -18.18 -8.29
N ARG A 153 21.36 -17.07 -8.09
CA ARG A 153 22.75 -17.11 -7.65
C ARG A 153 23.23 -15.75 -7.15
#